data_48a083579a4b74a41d0f72afdd760b6b
#
_entry.id   48a083579a4b74a41d0f72afdd760b6b
#
_cell.length_a   1.000
_cell.length_b   1.000
_cell.length_c   1.000
_cell.angle_alpha   90.00
_cell.angle_beta   90.00
_cell.angle_gamma   90.00
#
_symmetry.space_group_name_H-M   'P 1'
#
loop_
_entity.id
_entity.type
_entity.pdbx_description
1 polymer ?
#
loop_
_entity_poly.entity_id
_entity_poly.type
_entity_poly.pdbx_seq_one_letter_code
_entity_poly.pdbx_strand_id
1 'polypeptide(L)'
;FAEFNRYTNSPVANYHGQIYNLPFNMNTFNKMWGVVTPAEAKAKIEEQKAAAGITDPQNLEEQAISLVGTDIYEKLIKGYTGKQWGRPCTELPAFIIKRLPVRFTYDNNYFNALYQGIPDGGYTAMVEKMLEGIEVRLNVDYLADRENLNALADKVVYTGPVDAYFGYRLGALQYRSVRFETEVLDTDNYQGNAVVNYTDAETPYTRIIEHKHFAFGTQPKTVISREYSTEWKPGDEPYYPVNDEKNGALYAKYKALADAETKVIFGGRLGEYKYYDMDKVIEAALDVAGKELA
;
A
#
# COMPACT_ATOMS: atom_id res chain seq x y z
N PHE A 1 -13.79 -17.21 10.16
CA PHE A 1 -12.41 -17.72 10.14
C PHE A 1 -11.54 -17.13 11.26
N ALA A 2 -11.79 -15.89 11.73
CA ALA A 2 -11.11 -15.27 12.86
C ALA A 2 -12.02 -14.28 13.58
N GLU A 3 -11.79 -14.07 14.87
CA GLU A 3 -12.24 -12.89 15.58
C GLU A 3 -11.30 -11.72 15.27
N PHE A 4 -11.81 -10.51 15.30
CA PHE A 4 -11.02 -9.30 15.01
C PHE A 4 -11.03 -8.39 16.24
N ASN A 5 -9.87 -7.86 16.59
CA ASN A 5 -9.79 -6.77 17.55
C ASN A 5 -10.36 -5.47 16.92
N ARG A 6 -10.48 -4.43 17.74
CA ARG A 6 -11.00 -3.12 17.29
C ARG A 6 -9.86 -2.11 17.02
N TYR A 7 -8.80 -2.55 16.41
CA TYR A 7 -7.71 -1.65 16.07
C TYR A 7 -8.18 -0.62 15.03
N THR A 8 -8.01 0.67 15.36
CA THR A 8 -8.24 1.78 14.44
C THR A 8 -6.90 2.35 13.99
N ASN A 9 -6.65 2.37 12.70
CA ASN A 9 -5.39 2.87 12.16
C ASN A 9 -5.34 4.40 12.26
N SER A 10 -4.43 4.93 13.06
CA SER A 10 -4.22 6.37 13.28
C SER A 10 -2.73 6.70 13.16
N PRO A 11 -2.13 6.56 11.96
CA PRO A 11 -0.71 6.83 11.76
C PRO A 11 -0.41 8.32 11.97
N VAL A 12 0.84 8.60 12.29
CA VAL A 12 1.36 9.98 12.34
C VAL A 12 2.52 10.14 11.38
N ALA A 13 2.78 11.38 10.99
CA ALA A 13 3.95 11.76 10.21
C ALA A 13 4.97 12.48 11.11
N ASN A 14 6.22 12.08 11.00
CA ASN A 14 7.36 12.78 11.58
C ASN A 14 8.07 13.54 10.45
N TYR A 15 8.08 14.87 10.54
CA TYR A 15 8.83 15.75 9.66
C TYR A 15 9.83 16.55 10.48
N HIS A 16 11.11 16.21 10.40
CA HIS A 16 12.20 16.82 11.18
C HIS A 16 11.90 16.91 12.68
N GLY A 17 11.37 15.85 13.28
CA GLY A 17 11.00 15.78 14.69
C GLY A 17 9.65 16.42 15.05
N GLN A 18 8.95 17.03 14.10
CA GLN A 18 7.59 17.52 14.30
C GLN A 18 6.56 16.45 13.92
N ILE A 19 5.65 16.15 14.84
CA ILE A 19 4.61 15.15 14.63
C ILE A 19 3.34 15.80 14.10
N TYR A 20 2.81 15.25 13.01
CA TYR A 20 1.54 15.61 12.38
C TYR A 20 0.62 14.39 12.31
N ASN A 21 -0.69 14.62 12.52
CA ASN A 21 -1.68 13.56 12.36
C ASN A 21 -1.95 13.24 10.89
N LEU A 22 -2.27 11.98 10.62
CA LEU A 22 -2.77 11.49 9.33
C LEU A 22 -4.13 10.79 9.53
N PRO A 23 -5.03 10.85 8.53
CA PRO A 23 -4.94 11.60 7.28
C PRO A 23 -4.89 13.11 7.53
N PHE A 24 -4.69 13.93 6.48
CA PHE A 24 -4.69 15.39 6.61
C PHE A 24 -6.04 15.87 7.15
N ASN A 25 -6.08 16.29 8.39
CA ASN A 25 -7.29 16.65 9.11
C ASN A 25 -7.10 17.93 9.95
N MET A 26 -8.11 18.34 10.71
CA MET A 26 -8.03 19.57 11.51
C MET A 26 -6.89 19.54 12.54
N ASN A 27 -6.47 18.37 13.08
CA ASN A 27 -5.29 18.29 13.95
C ASN A 27 -4.01 18.61 13.17
N THR A 28 -3.90 18.12 11.92
CA THR A 28 -2.78 18.42 11.01
C THR A 28 -2.73 19.92 10.72
N PHE A 29 -3.85 20.52 10.36
CA PHE A 29 -3.94 21.94 9.98
C PHE A 29 -3.72 22.86 11.16
N ASN A 30 -4.27 22.53 12.33
CA ASN A 30 -4.01 23.26 13.56
C ASN A 30 -2.53 23.24 13.91
N LYS A 31 -1.89 22.06 13.86
CA LYS A 31 -0.45 21.94 14.14
C LYS A 31 0.42 22.69 13.13
N MET A 32 0.02 22.72 11.86
CA MET A 32 0.79 23.34 10.77
C MET A 32 0.62 24.85 10.70
N TRP A 33 -0.60 25.35 10.89
CA TRP A 33 -0.98 26.76 10.63
C TRP A 33 -1.61 27.46 11.84
N GLY A 34 -1.90 26.76 12.92
CA GLY A 34 -2.59 27.35 14.08
C GLY A 34 -4.09 27.60 13.85
N VAL A 35 -4.66 27.13 12.75
CA VAL A 35 -6.09 27.31 12.43
C VAL A 35 -6.97 26.43 13.35
N VAL A 36 -8.15 26.93 13.68
CA VAL A 36 -9.07 26.25 14.61
C VAL A 36 -10.34 25.79 13.93
N THR A 37 -10.80 26.50 12.90
CA THR A 37 -12.05 26.22 12.21
C THR A 37 -11.82 25.60 10.82
N PRO A 38 -12.78 24.78 10.32
CA PRO A 38 -12.76 24.29 8.96
C PRO A 38 -12.68 25.40 7.90
N ALA A 39 -13.31 26.54 8.15
CA ALA A 39 -13.28 27.68 7.22
C ALA A 39 -11.86 28.27 7.07
N GLU A 40 -11.14 28.46 8.19
CA GLU A 40 -9.76 28.92 8.18
C GLU A 40 -8.83 27.93 7.46
N ALA A 41 -8.98 26.62 7.73
CA ALA A 41 -8.18 25.59 7.09
C ALA A 41 -8.42 25.56 5.56
N LYS A 42 -9.67 25.64 5.11
CA LYS A 42 -10.02 25.72 3.70
C LYS A 42 -9.43 26.95 3.06
N ALA A 43 -9.58 28.13 3.71
CA ALA A 43 -9.03 29.39 3.18
C ALA A 43 -7.51 29.31 3.01
N LYS A 44 -6.79 28.67 3.98
CA LYS A 44 -5.35 28.51 3.90
C LYS A 44 -4.90 27.59 2.76
N ILE A 45 -5.63 26.49 2.52
CA ILE A 45 -5.37 25.60 1.39
C ILE A 45 -5.62 26.35 0.06
N GLU A 46 -6.75 27.05 -0.08
CA GLU A 46 -7.08 27.78 -1.30
C GLU A 46 -6.12 28.95 -1.57
N GLU A 47 -5.65 29.65 -0.54
CA GLU A 47 -4.59 30.67 -0.65
C GLU A 47 -3.34 30.08 -1.30
N GLN A 48 -2.85 28.93 -0.81
CA GLN A 48 -1.64 28.29 -1.32
C GLN A 48 -1.82 27.74 -2.74
N LYS A 49 -2.98 27.15 -3.03
CA LYS A 49 -3.33 26.68 -4.38
C LYS A 49 -3.36 27.83 -5.38
N ALA A 50 -3.99 28.96 -5.01
CA ALA A 50 -4.03 30.16 -5.83
C ALA A 50 -2.63 30.74 -6.05
N ALA A 51 -1.78 30.79 -5.02
CA ALA A 51 -0.41 31.25 -5.12
C ALA A 51 0.45 30.38 -6.05
N ALA A 52 0.21 29.07 -6.06
CA ALA A 52 0.89 28.13 -6.97
C ALA A 52 0.46 28.28 -8.43
N GLY A 53 -0.79 28.73 -8.69
CA GLY A 53 -1.30 29.02 -10.05
C GLY A 53 -1.39 27.81 -10.99
N ILE A 54 -1.43 26.59 -10.43
CA ILE A 54 -1.44 25.35 -11.22
C ILE A 54 -2.87 25.06 -11.69
N THR A 55 -3.09 25.08 -13.00
CA THR A 55 -4.41 24.80 -13.60
C THR A 55 -4.48 23.46 -14.32
N ASP A 56 -3.34 22.95 -14.80
CA ASP A 56 -3.24 21.66 -15.51
C ASP A 56 -1.98 20.92 -15.01
N PRO A 57 -2.08 20.14 -13.92
CA PRO A 57 -0.94 19.48 -13.32
C PRO A 57 -0.29 18.44 -14.24
N GLN A 58 1.01 18.57 -14.53
CA GLN A 58 1.75 17.69 -15.42
C GLN A 58 2.47 16.55 -14.70
N ASN A 59 2.67 16.68 -13.40
CA ASN A 59 3.40 15.72 -12.58
C ASN A 59 2.78 15.61 -11.18
N LEU A 60 3.30 14.70 -10.36
CA LEU A 60 2.79 14.43 -9.02
C LEU A 60 2.94 15.63 -8.08
N GLU A 61 4.04 16.40 -8.18
CA GLU A 61 4.22 17.62 -7.39
C GLU A 61 3.11 18.63 -7.64
N GLU A 62 2.90 18.99 -8.90
CA GLU A 62 1.86 19.92 -9.30
C GLU A 62 0.46 19.43 -8.92
N GLN A 63 0.20 18.14 -9.11
CA GLN A 63 -1.06 17.53 -8.72
C GLN A 63 -1.29 17.62 -7.20
N ALA A 64 -0.28 17.29 -6.39
CA ALA A 64 -0.39 17.37 -4.94
C ALA A 64 -0.62 18.80 -4.46
N ILE A 65 0.15 19.76 -4.96
CA ILE A 65 0.00 21.19 -4.61
C ILE A 65 -1.38 21.70 -4.99
N SER A 66 -1.88 21.32 -6.18
CA SER A 66 -3.23 21.70 -6.65
C SER A 66 -4.36 21.12 -5.78
N LEU A 67 -4.10 20.04 -5.03
CA LEU A 67 -5.09 19.41 -4.15
C LEU A 67 -5.03 19.95 -2.71
N VAL A 68 -3.83 20.09 -2.14
CA VAL A 68 -3.65 20.33 -0.69
C VAL A 68 -2.80 21.56 -0.34
N GLY A 69 -2.24 22.25 -1.32
CA GLY A 69 -1.36 23.40 -1.13
C GLY A 69 0.10 23.01 -0.88
N THR A 70 0.96 24.00 -0.91
CA THR A 70 2.43 23.84 -0.89
C THR A 70 2.94 23.29 0.45
N ASP A 71 2.45 23.79 1.59
CA ASP A 71 2.97 23.38 2.91
C ASP A 71 2.75 21.91 3.21
N ILE A 72 1.57 21.37 2.89
CA ILE A 72 1.26 19.95 3.06
C ILE A 72 2.11 19.12 2.11
N TYR A 73 2.24 19.54 0.87
CA TYR A 73 3.09 18.88 -0.10
C TYR A 73 4.54 18.79 0.38
N GLU A 74 5.16 19.92 0.70
CA GLU A 74 6.58 20.00 1.09
C GLU A 74 6.88 19.19 2.36
N LYS A 75 6.01 19.28 3.38
CA LYS A 75 6.27 18.64 4.68
C LYS A 75 5.82 17.18 4.77
N LEU A 76 4.73 16.82 4.12
CA LEU A 76 4.07 15.53 4.38
C LEU A 76 4.01 14.57 3.18
N ILE A 77 4.27 15.07 1.96
CA ILE A 77 4.13 14.27 0.74
C ILE A 77 5.48 14.08 0.04
N LYS A 78 6.18 15.16 -0.24
CA LYS A 78 7.36 15.21 -1.11
C LYS A 78 8.44 14.18 -0.75
N GLY A 79 8.97 14.24 0.47
CA GLY A 79 10.05 13.35 0.89
C GLY A 79 9.58 11.89 1.04
N TYR A 80 8.38 11.67 1.59
CA TYR A 80 7.81 10.33 1.71
C TYR A 80 7.60 9.67 0.34
N THR A 81 6.95 10.38 -0.57
CA THR A 81 6.64 9.88 -1.92
C THR A 81 7.92 9.69 -2.74
N GLY A 82 8.85 10.63 -2.64
CA GLY A 82 10.16 10.50 -3.30
C GLY A 82 10.92 9.24 -2.88
N LYS A 83 10.93 8.91 -1.59
CA LYS A 83 11.51 7.65 -1.06
C LYS A 83 10.73 6.43 -1.54
N GLN A 84 9.40 6.47 -1.47
CA GLN A 84 8.55 5.35 -1.86
C GLN A 84 8.75 4.97 -3.33
N TRP A 85 8.88 5.96 -4.21
CA TRP A 85 9.03 5.74 -5.65
C TRP A 85 10.48 5.74 -6.14
N GLY A 86 11.44 6.19 -5.30
CA GLY A 86 12.85 6.29 -5.67
C GLY A 86 13.13 7.37 -6.72
N ARG A 87 12.22 8.34 -6.90
CA ARG A 87 12.29 9.42 -7.90
C ARG A 87 11.72 10.71 -7.33
N PRO A 88 12.17 11.88 -7.80
CA PRO A 88 11.54 13.16 -7.48
C PRO A 88 10.07 13.19 -7.90
N CYS A 89 9.23 13.88 -7.13
CA CYS A 89 7.80 14.01 -7.45
C CYS A 89 7.54 14.70 -8.79
N THR A 90 8.47 15.53 -9.26
CA THR A 90 8.43 16.18 -10.59
C THR A 90 8.59 15.22 -11.76
N GLU A 91 9.14 14.02 -11.52
CA GLU A 91 9.31 12.96 -12.54
C GLU A 91 8.20 11.90 -12.47
N LEU A 92 7.34 11.97 -11.48
CA LEU A 92 6.25 11.03 -11.27
C LEU A 92 4.97 11.52 -11.94
N PRO A 93 4.18 10.63 -12.58
CA PRO A 93 2.93 11.02 -13.21
C PRO A 93 1.91 11.56 -12.20
N ALA A 94 1.14 12.58 -12.59
CA ALA A 94 0.10 13.20 -11.77
C ALA A 94 -0.96 12.20 -11.28
N PHE A 95 -1.29 11.17 -12.07
CA PHE A 95 -2.32 10.19 -11.73
C PHE A 95 -2.01 9.31 -10.51
N ILE A 96 -0.75 9.24 -10.06
CA ILE A 96 -0.35 8.51 -8.84
C ILE A 96 -1.10 9.09 -7.63
N ILE A 97 -1.30 10.40 -7.60
CA ILE A 97 -2.09 11.08 -6.57
C ILE A 97 -3.36 11.67 -7.19
N LYS A 98 -4.36 10.83 -7.45
CA LYS A 98 -5.66 11.31 -7.93
C LYS A 98 -6.49 11.97 -6.84
N ARG A 99 -6.35 11.52 -5.61
CA ARG A 99 -7.08 12.00 -4.43
C ARG A 99 -6.16 11.94 -3.21
N LEU A 100 -6.16 13.01 -2.44
CA LEU A 100 -5.57 13.03 -1.11
C LEU A 100 -6.73 13.17 -0.11
N PRO A 101 -6.81 12.30 0.90
CA PRO A 101 -7.88 12.38 1.89
C PRO A 101 -7.67 13.62 2.77
N VAL A 102 -8.41 14.68 2.48
CA VAL A 102 -8.48 15.89 3.29
C VAL A 102 -9.79 15.88 4.08
N ARG A 103 -9.71 16.01 5.40
CA ARG A 103 -10.86 16.01 6.28
C ARG A 103 -10.90 17.29 7.11
N PHE A 104 -12.03 17.98 7.09
CA PHE A 104 -12.24 19.18 7.89
C PHE A 104 -12.94 18.83 9.23
N THR A 105 -12.47 17.75 9.85
CA THR A 105 -12.89 17.24 11.17
C THR A 105 -11.66 16.89 11.98
N TYR A 106 -11.79 16.76 13.30
CA TYR A 106 -10.73 16.31 14.23
C TYR A 106 -10.69 14.77 14.35
N ASP A 107 -10.87 14.06 13.24
CA ASP A 107 -10.88 12.59 13.20
C ASP A 107 -9.54 12.06 12.65
N ASN A 108 -8.82 11.30 13.48
CA ASN A 108 -7.54 10.69 13.17
C ASN A 108 -7.67 9.26 12.59
N ASN A 109 -8.88 8.72 12.44
CA ASN A 109 -9.05 7.43 11.80
C ASN A 109 -8.62 7.52 10.33
N TYR A 110 -7.60 6.76 9.95
CA TYR A 110 -7.04 6.82 8.59
C TYR A 110 -8.04 6.36 7.52
N PHE A 111 -8.81 5.31 7.82
CA PHE A 111 -9.78 4.74 6.90
C PHE A 111 -11.20 5.24 7.17
N ASN A 112 -12.05 5.19 6.13
CA ASN A 112 -13.50 5.42 6.24
C ASN A 112 -14.29 4.10 6.30
N ALA A 113 -13.60 2.95 6.45
CA ALA A 113 -14.24 1.65 6.48
C ALA A 113 -15.11 1.50 7.73
N LEU A 114 -16.31 0.93 7.55
CA LEU A 114 -17.24 0.66 8.65
C LEU A 114 -16.67 -0.39 9.62
N TYR A 115 -15.97 -1.38 9.08
CA TYR A 115 -15.33 -2.45 9.85
C TYR A 115 -13.83 -2.31 9.73
N GLN A 116 -13.15 -2.26 10.86
CA GLN A 116 -11.69 -2.14 10.96
C GLN A 116 -11.22 -3.02 12.11
N GLY A 117 -10.08 -3.67 11.94
CA GLY A 117 -9.48 -4.50 12.97
C GLY A 117 -8.33 -5.33 12.43
N ILE A 118 -7.67 -6.01 13.36
CA ILE A 118 -6.61 -6.99 13.07
C ILE A 118 -7.11 -8.35 13.57
N PRO A 119 -6.93 -9.44 12.82
CA PRO A 119 -7.38 -10.75 13.26
C PRO A 119 -6.62 -11.19 14.51
N ASP A 120 -7.35 -11.63 15.54
CA ASP A 120 -6.78 -12.20 16.75
C ASP A 120 -6.03 -13.50 16.38
N GLY A 121 -4.78 -13.63 16.85
CA GLY A 121 -3.89 -14.72 16.46
C GLY A 121 -3.16 -14.50 15.13
N GLY A 122 -3.42 -13.40 14.42
CA GLY A 122 -2.74 -13.01 13.20
C GLY A 122 -3.32 -13.61 11.92
N TYR A 123 -2.82 -13.14 10.79
CA TYR A 123 -3.33 -13.51 9.47
C TYR A 123 -3.04 -14.97 9.11
N THR A 124 -1.94 -15.55 9.55
CA THR A 124 -1.59 -16.97 9.29
C THR A 124 -2.65 -17.90 9.86
N ALA A 125 -3.04 -17.72 11.13
CA ALA A 125 -4.07 -18.53 11.77
C ALA A 125 -5.45 -18.39 11.07
N MET A 126 -5.78 -17.19 10.59
CA MET A 126 -7.00 -16.97 9.81
C MET A 126 -6.97 -17.72 8.48
N VAL A 127 -5.84 -17.66 7.75
CA VAL A 127 -5.69 -18.35 6.45
C VAL A 127 -5.68 -19.87 6.64
N GLU A 128 -5.03 -20.39 7.68
CA GLU A 128 -5.06 -21.82 8.02
C GLU A 128 -6.49 -22.32 8.20
N LYS A 129 -7.34 -21.57 8.90
CA LYS A 129 -8.77 -21.92 9.03
C LYS A 129 -9.55 -21.83 7.71
N MET A 130 -9.19 -20.89 6.83
CA MET A 130 -9.81 -20.79 5.50
C MET A 130 -9.44 -21.98 4.62
N LEU A 131 -8.27 -22.59 4.83
CA LEU A 131 -7.75 -23.72 4.08
C LEU A 131 -8.05 -25.07 4.74
N GLU A 132 -8.81 -25.09 5.84
CA GLU A 132 -9.15 -26.34 6.53
C GLU A 132 -9.87 -27.32 5.58
N GLY A 133 -9.33 -28.55 5.50
CA GLY A 133 -9.82 -29.58 4.58
C GLY A 133 -9.30 -29.47 3.14
N ILE A 134 -8.47 -28.48 2.85
CA ILE A 134 -7.82 -28.28 1.54
C ILE A 134 -6.35 -28.72 1.66
N GLU A 135 -5.86 -29.51 0.70
CA GLU A 135 -4.44 -29.88 0.65
C GLU A 135 -3.57 -28.65 0.41
N VAL A 136 -2.59 -28.40 1.30
CA VAL A 136 -1.64 -27.29 1.18
C VAL A 136 -0.22 -27.86 1.04
N ARG A 137 0.49 -27.44 -0.01
CA ARG A 137 1.89 -27.78 -0.24
C ARG A 137 2.74 -26.51 -0.16
N LEU A 138 3.57 -26.42 0.87
CA LEU A 138 4.50 -25.31 1.04
C LEU A 138 5.82 -25.58 0.30
N ASN A 139 6.58 -24.51 0.02
CA ASN A 139 7.88 -24.57 -0.68
C ASN A 139 7.80 -25.23 -2.07
N VAL A 140 6.67 -25.06 -2.76
CA VAL A 140 6.47 -25.52 -4.12
C VAL A 140 6.47 -24.32 -5.06
N ASP A 141 7.41 -24.31 -6.01
CA ASP A 141 7.42 -23.34 -7.11
C ASP A 141 6.60 -23.91 -8.27
N TYR A 142 5.41 -23.32 -8.48
CA TYR A 142 4.51 -23.74 -9.55
C TYR A 142 5.15 -23.61 -10.93
N LEU A 143 5.95 -22.56 -11.19
CA LEU A 143 6.54 -22.35 -12.51
C LEU A 143 7.67 -23.35 -12.81
N ALA A 144 8.34 -23.85 -11.77
CA ALA A 144 9.38 -24.86 -11.91
C ALA A 144 8.84 -26.28 -12.16
N ASP A 145 7.63 -26.60 -11.68
CA ASP A 145 7.01 -27.94 -11.82
C ASP A 145 5.58 -27.88 -12.41
N ARG A 146 5.38 -26.94 -13.32
CA ARG A 146 4.08 -26.58 -13.87
C ARG A 146 3.36 -27.75 -14.55
N GLU A 147 4.07 -28.59 -15.28
CA GLU A 147 3.51 -29.72 -16.03
C GLU A 147 2.86 -30.74 -15.08
N ASN A 148 3.60 -31.15 -14.03
CA ASN A 148 3.10 -32.08 -13.04
C ASN A 148 1.96 -31.49 -12.20
N LEU A 149 2.07 -30.22 -11.81
CA LEU A 149 1.05 -29.57 -11.00
C LEU A 149 -0.25 -29.33 -11.79
N ASN A 150 -0.17 -29.01 -13.07
CA ASN A 150 -1.35 -28.90 -13.95
C ASN A 150 -2.11 -30.22 -14.12
N ALA A 151 -1.43 -31.36 -13.97
CA ALA A 151 -2.08 -32.66 -14.05
C ALA A 151 -2.95 -33.02 -12.83
N LEU A 152 -2.83 -32.23 -11.73
CA LEU A 152 -3.57 -32.45 -10.48
C LEU A 152 -4.96 -31.82 -10.46
N ALA A 153 -5.27 -30.90 -11.39
CA ALA A 153 -6.52 -30.16 -11.38
C ALA A 153 -7.01 -29.82 -12.80
N ASP A 154 -8.32 -29.67 -12.96
CA ASP A 154 -8.95 -29.27 -14.22
C ASP A 154 -8.69 -27.80 -14.56
N LYS A 155 -8.58 -26.95 -13.52
CA LYS A 155 -8.29 -25.53 -13.62
C LYS A 155 -7.28 -25.11 -12.57
N VAL A 156 -6.49 -24.10 -12.90
CA VAL A 156 -5.49 -23.48 -12.02
C VAL A 156 -5.87 -22.02 -11.78
N VAL A 157 -5.89 -21.59 -10.54
CA VAL A 157 -5.94 -20.17 -10.19
C VAL A 157 -4.51 -19.72 -9.90
N TYR A 158 -3.96 -18.90 -10.78
CA TYR A 158 -2.59 -18.39 -10.67
C TYR A 158 -2.58 -16.96 -10.16
N THR A 159 -1.98 -16.74 -8.99
CA THR A 159 -1.90 -15.43 -8.33
C THR A 159 -0.49 -14.82 -8.33
N GLY A 160 0.48 -15.49 -8.93
CA GLY A 160 1.84 -15.00 -9.13
C GLY A 160 1.93 -13.95 -10.25
N PRO A 161 3.14 -13.40 -10.49
CA PRO A 161 3.34 -12.39 -11.54
C PRO A 161 2.97 -12.94 -12.94
N VAL A 162 2.09 -12.21 -13.63
CA VAL A 162 1.58 -12.63 -14.94
C VAL A 162 2.67 -12.75 -15.99
N ASP A 163 3.65 -11.87 -15.98
CA ASP A 163 4.81 -11.89 -16.89
C ASP A 163 5.72 -13.09 -16.65
N ALA A 164 5.91 -13.48 -15.38
CA ALA A 164 6.65 -14.70 -15.02
C ALA A 164 5.97 -15.96 -15.54
N TYR A 165 4.62 -16.02 -15.47
CA TYR A 165 3.84 -17.13 -16.02
C TYR A 165 4.14 -17.36 -17.51
N PHE A 166 4.31 -16.30 -18.27
CA PHE A 166 4.67 -16.33 -19.69
C PHE A 166 6.18 -16.29 -19.97
N GLY A 167 7.03 -16.56 -18.96
CA GLY A 167 8.49 -16.59 -19.10
C GLY A 167 9.09 -15.26 -19.53
N TYR A 168 8.47 -14.15 -19.16
CA TYR A 168 8.91 -12.77 -19.49
C TYR A 168 9.07 -12.51 -21.00
N ARG A 169 8.40 -13.28 -21.87
CA ARG A 169 8.61 -13.24 -23.33
C ARG A 169 8.28 -11.90 -24.01
N LEU A 170 7.54 -11.02 -23.35
CA LEU A 170 7.24 -9.66 -23.81
C LEU A 170 8.05 -8.59 -23.07
N GLY A 171 8.92 -8.99 -22.14
CA GLY A 171 9.65 -8.14 -21.21
C GLY A 171 9.05 -8.20 -19.79
N ALA A 172 9.84 -7.78 -18.81
CA ALA A 172 9.43 -7.77 -17.42
C ALA A 172 8.56 -6.54 -17.11
N LEU A 173 7.47 -6.76 -16.37
CA LEU A 173 6.69 -5.70 -15.73
C LEU A 173 7.48 -5.13 -14.55
N GLN A 174 7.30 -3.87 -14.24
CA GLN A 174 8.00 -3.22 -13.15
C GLN A 174 7.18 -3.23 -11.86
N TYR A 175 7.88 -3.46 -10.76
CA TYR A 175 7.31 -3.42 -9.41
C TYR A 175 8.16 -2.54 -8.50
N ARG A 176 7.58 -2.13 -7.38
CA ARG A 176 8.34 -1.66 -6.22
C ARG A 176 8.42 -2.79 -5.22
N SER A 177 9.52 -2.85 -4.51
CA SER A 177 9.75 -3.78 -3.40
C SER A 177 9.95 -3.03 -2.10
N VAL A 178 9.82 -3.71 -0.97
CA VAL A 178 10.14 -3.16 0.35
C VAL A 178 11.08 -4.10 1.08
N ARG A 179 12.01 -3.51 1.83
CA ARG A 179 12.92 -4.20 2.72
C ARG A 179 12.67 -3.74 4.15
N PHE A 180 12.68 -4.67 5.07
CA PHE A 180 12.51 -4.40 6.50
C PHE A 180 13.79 -4.67 7.27
N GLU A 181 14.12 -3.77 8.18
CA GLU A 181 15.09 -3.98 9.24
C GLU A 181 14.34 -4.09 10.55
N THR A 182 14.30 -5.31 11.10
CA THR A 182 13.53 -5.62 12.30
C THR A 182 14.46 -5.74 13.50
N GLU A 183 14.08 -5.11 14.61
CA GLU A 183 14.86 -5.05 15.84
C GLU A 183 13.97 -5.29 17.06
N VAL A 184 14.48 -6.06 18.03
CA VAL A 184 13.85 -6.23 19.34
C VAL A 184 14.49 -5.25 20.32
N LEU A 185 13.68 -4.38 20.92
CA LEU A 185 14.12 -3.35 21.86
C LEU A 185 13.73 -3.70 23.29
N ASP A 186 14.60 -3.37 24.23
CA ASP A 186 14.38 -3.54 25.66
C ASP A 186 13.67 -2.32 26.27
N THR A 187 12.49 -2.04 25.70
CA THR A 187 11.55 -1.02 26.17
C THR A 187 10.13 -1.51 25.90
N ASP A 188 9.20 -1.10 26.71
CA ASP A 188 7.78 -1.45 26.59
C ASP A 188 7.04 -0.63 25.53
N ASN A 189 7.58 0.55 25.19
CA ASN A 189 6.97 1.47 24.21
C ASN A 189 8.07 2.34 23.58
N TYR A 190 8.27 2.21 22.28
CA TYR A 190 9.32 2.92 21.54
C TYR A 190 8.83 4.26 20.96
N GLN A 191 7.68 4.27 20.28
CA GLN A 191 7.19 5.44 19.55
C GLN A 191 5.75 5.86 19.89
N GLY A 192 5.06 5.09 20.75
CA GLY A 192 3.71 5.41 21.21
C GLY A 192 2.60 5.24 20.15
N ASN A 193 2.92 4.63 19.01
CA ASN A 193 1.96 4.38 17.94
C ASN A 193 2.41 3.19 17.08
N ALA A 194 1.46 2.49 16.47
CA ALA A 194 1.79 1.37 15.57
C ALA A 194 2.60 1.82 14.35
N VAL A 195 2.30 2.97 13.77
CA VAL A 195 2.95 3.46 12.54
C VAL A 195 3.32 4.93 12.66
N VAL A 196 4.60 5.21 12.46
CA VAL A 196 5.12 6.59 12.29
C VAL A 196 5.77 6.68 10.92
N ASN A 197 5.21 7.51 10.04
CA ASN A 197 5.76 7.80 8.72
C ASN A 197 6.81 8.91 8.82
N TYR A 198 7.97 8.73 8.23
CA TYR A 198 9.02 9.74 8.15
C TYR A 198 8.92 10.44 6.80
N THR A 199 8.53 11.71 6.82
CA THR A 199 8.17 12.44 5.60
C THR A 199 9.24 13.42 5.12
N ASP A 200 10.31 13.60 5.87
CA ASP A 200 11.54 14.28 5.40
C ASP A 200 12.28 13.39 4.38
N ALA A 201 13.16 13.99 3.59
CA ALA A 201 13.94 13.29 2.57
C ALA A 201 15.22 12.65 3.15
N GLU A 202 15.74 13.16 4.25
CA GLU A 202 17.01 12.76 4.85
C GLU A 202 16.93 11.43 5.60
N THR A 203 15.78 11.13 6.20
CA THR A 203 15.53 9.83 6.84
C THR A 203 15.43 8.74 5.78
N PRO A 204 16.28 7.70 5.81
CA PRO A 204 16.38 6.75 4.69
C PRO A 204 15.21 5.76 4.59
N TYR A 205 14.43 5.55 5.64
CA TYR A 205 13.25 4.69 5.67
C TYR A 205 11.96 5.51 5.53
N THR A 206 10.92 4.87 5.05
CA THR A 206 9.60 5.49 4.85
C THR A 206 8.80 5.54 6.14
N ARG A 207 8.93 4.50 6.99
CA ARG A 207 8.20 4.43 8.27
C ARG A 207 8.88 3.49 9.26
N ILE A 208 8.52 3.66 10.52
CA ILE A 208 8.75 2.67 11.57
C ILE A 208 7.40 2.08 11.97
N ILE A 209 7.36 0.75 12.05
CA ILE A 209 6.23 -0.03 12.54
C ILE A 209 6.61 -0.57 13.92
N GLU A 210 5.83 -0.28 14.96
CA GLU A 210 5.93 -0.89 16.28
C GLU A 210 4.79 -1.90 16.43
N HIS A 211 5.11 -3.18 16.26
CA HIS A 211 4.14 -4.23 16.01
C HIS A 211 3.15 -4.48 17.14
N LYS A 212 3.55 -4.34 18.40
CA LYS A 212 2.69 -4.63 19.55
C LYS A 212 1.40 -3.82 19.60
N HIS A 213 1.43 -2.58 19.08
CA HIS A 213 0.27 -1.70 19.11
C HIS A 213 -0.91 -2.21 18.28
N PHE A 214 -0.66 -3.02 17.24
CA PHE A 214 -1.74 -3.62 16.44
C PHE A 214 -2.59 -4.61 17.24
N ALA A 215 -2.00 -5.27 18.25
CA ALA A 215 -2.66 -6.24 19.10
C ALA A 215 -2.86 -5.73 20.54
N PHE A 216 -2.67 -4.43 20.79
CA PHE A 216 -2.73 -3.83 22.15
C PHE A 216 -1.81 -4.52 23.15
N GLY A 217 -0.63 -4.98 22.70
CA GLY A 217 0.31 -5.74 23.51
C GLY A 217 0.94 -4.91 24.63
N THR A 218 1.13 -5.55 25.79
CA THR A 218 1.66 -4.92 27.01
C THR A 218 2.97 -5.55 27.50
N GLN A 219 3.60 -6.38 26.68
CA GLN A 219 4.87 -7.04 27.02
C GLN A 219 5.99 -6.01 27.25
N PRO A 220 6.99 -6.34 28.13
CA PRO A 220 8.02 -5.39 28.53
C PRO A 220 9.06 -5.05 27.44
N LYS A 221 9.09 -5.83 26.35
CA LYS A 221 9.92 -5.56 25.16
C LYS A 221 9.05 -5.26 23.97
N THR A 222 9.59 -4.54 23.00
CA THR A 222 8.88 -4.24 21.75
C THR A 222 9.69 -4.67 20.54
N VAL A 223 8.99 -4.90 19.43
CA VAL A 223 9.59 -5.15 18.11
C VAL A 223 9.24 -4.00 17.21
N ILE A 224 10.25 -3.44 16.58
CA ILE A 224 10.08 -2.42 15.54
C ILE A 224 10.59 -2.93 14.21
N SER A 225 10.00 -2.46 13.11
CA SER A 225 10.51 -2.66 11.77
C SER A 225 10.64 -1.32 11.06
N ARG A 226 11.85 -1.00 10.55
CA ARG A 226 12.09 0.12 9.65
C ARG A 226 11.85 -0.35 8.22
N GLU A 227 10.97 0.33 7.51
CA GLU A 227 10.60 0.01 6.13
C GLU A 227 11.37 0.87 5.13
N TYR A 228 12.05 0.21 4.19
CA TYR A 228 12.77 0.84 3.09
C TYR A 228 12.12 0.46 1.77
N SER A 229 11.71 1.42 0.98
CA SER A 229 11.26 1.18 -0.39
C SER A 229 12.47 0.98 -1.31
N THR A 230 12.42 -0.04 -2.16
CA THR A 230 13.50 -0.40 -3.08
C THR A 230 12.95 -0.66 -4.48
N GLU A 231 13.83 -0.54 -5.49
CA GLU A 231 13.50 -1.04 -6.82
C GLU A 231 13.46 -2.57 -6.80
N TRP A 232 12.43 -3.12 -7.42
CA TRP A 232 12.29 -4.55 -7.60
C TRP A 232 13.28 -5.06 -8.63
N LYS A 233 13.87 -6.21 -8.38
CA LYS A 233 14.69 -6.99 -9.32
C LYS A 233 14.17 -8.42 -9.36
N PRO A 234 14.40 -9.17 -10.45
CA PRO A 234 14.09 -10.59 -10.49
C PRO A 234 14.69 -11.35 -9.30
N GLY A 235 13.83 -12.01 -8.52
CA GLY A 235 14.19 -12.68 -7.27
C GLY A 235 13.76 -11.94 -6.01
N ASP A 236 13.46 -10.63 -6.10
CA ASP A 236 12.85 -9.87 -5.01
C ASP A 236 11.34 -10.09 -4.97
N GLU A 237 10.73 -9.88 -3.82
CA GLU A 237 9.28 -9.93 -3.69
C GLU A 237 8.63 -8.68 -4.29
N PRO A 238 7.68 -8.82 -5.24
CA PRO A 238 6.99 -7.67 -5.84
C PRO A 238 5.84 -7.21 -4.93
N TYR A 239 5.95 -6.01 -4.36
CA TYR A 239 4.91 -5.45 -3.49
C TYR A 239 3.89 -4.59 -4.23
N TYR A 240 4.36 -3.70 -5.10
CA TYR A 240 3.51 -2.72 -5.79
C TYR A 240 3.77 -2.74 -7.29
N PRO A 241 2.75 -2.96 -8.14
CA PRO A 241 2.87 -2.75 -9.57
C PRO A 241 3.11 -1.26 -9.88
N VAL A 242 4.01 -0.99 -10.82
CA VAL A 242 4.25 0.37 -11.33
C VAL A 242 3.25 0.65 -12.46
N ASN A 243 2.16 1.32 -12.12
CA ASN A 243 1.04 1.58 -13.03
C ASN A 243 1.28 2.85 -13.88
N ASP A 244 2.40 2.92 -14.60
CA ASP A 244 2.65 3.93 -15.61
C ASP A 244 2.15 3.50 -16.99
N GLU A 245 2.18 4.41 -17.98
CA GLU A 245 1.70 4.16 -19.33
C GLU A 245 2.45 3.00 -20.01
N LYS A 246 3.78 2.94 -19.84
CA LYS A 246 4.65 1.90 -20.40
C LYS A 246 4.28 0.52 -19.87
N ASN A 247 4.17 0.39 -18.54
CA ASN A 247 3.80 -0.87 -17.89
C ASN A 247 2.34 -1.24 -18.15
N GLY A 248 1.45 -0.26 -18.22
CA GLY A 248 0.05 -0.47 -18.61
C GLY A 248 -0.10 -1.04 -20.03
N ALA A 249 0.66 -0.50 -20.99
CA ALA A 249 0.70 -1.02 -22.35
C ALA A 249 1.32 -2.42 -22.43
N LEU A 250 2.35 -2.72 -21.64
CA LEU A 250 2.94 -4.06 -21.55
C LEU A 250 1.98 -5.05 -20.91
N TYR A 251 1.33 -4.66 -19.80
CA TYR A 251 0.33 -5.49 -19.15
C TYR A 251 -0.84 -5.83 -20.05
N ALA A 252 -1.34 -4.88 -20.86
CA ALA A 252 -2.41 -5.15 -21.81
C ALA A 252 -2.07 -6.29 -22.79
N LYS A 253 -0.80 -6.40 -23.19
CA LYS A 253 -0.34 -7.52 -24.02
C LYS A 253 -0.33 -8.85 -23.26
N TYR A 254 0.14 -8.86 -22.02
CA TYR A 254 0.09 -10.04 -21.16
C TYR A 254 -1.35 -10.45 -20.85
N LYS A 255 -2.23 -9.47 -20.61
CA LYS A 255 -3.66 -9.73 -20.39
C LYS A 255 -4.30 -10.45 -21.59
N ALA A 256 -3.99 -10.03 -22.81
CA ALA A 256 -4.50 -10.69 -23.99
C ALA A 256 -4.03 -12.17 -24.09
N LEU A 257 -2.82 -12.47 -23.63
CA LEU A 257 -2.33 -13.86 -23.53
C LEU A 257 -3.03 -14.63 -22.41
N ALA A 258 -3.23 -14.00 -21.26
CA ALA A 258 -3.93 -14.59 -20.12
C ALA A 258 -5.40 -14.88 -20.44
N ASP A 259 -6.07 -13.98 -21.15
CA ASP A 259 -7.46 -14.15 -21.58
C ASP A 259 -7.64 -15.31 -22.61
N ALA A 260 -6.58 -15.73 -23.27
CA ALA A 260 -6.58 -16.88 -24.18
C ALA A 260 -6.35 -18.23 -23.48
N GLU A 261 -5.91 -18.22 -22.22
CA GLU A 261 -5.75 -19.45 -21.43
C GLU A 261 -7.12 -20.00 -21.00
N THR A 262 -7.41 -21.23 -21.35
CA THR A 262 -8.72 -21.84 -21.06
C THR A 262 -8.77 -22.60 -19.74
N LYS A 263 -7.61 -22.96 -19.19
CA LYS A 263 -7.47 -23.75 -17.96
C LYS A 263 -6.85 -22.97 -16.80
N VAL A 264 -6.47 -21.71 -17.02
CA VAL A 264 -5.82 -20.90 -16.01
C VAL A 264 -6.58 -19.60 -15.82
N ILE A 265 -6.90 -19.32 -14.57
CA ILE A 265 -7.52 -18.08 -14.13
C ILE A 265 -6.42 -17.23 -13.48
N PHE A 266 -6.19 -16.04 -14.00
CA PHE A 266 -5.26 -15.11 -13.39
C PHE A 266 -6.01 -14.22 -12.40
N GLY A 267 -5.53 -14.17 -11.16
CA GLY A 267 -6.15 -13.39 -10.11
C GLY A 267 -5.14 -12.80 -9.14
N GLY A 268 -5.64 -11.96 -8.25
CA GLY A 268 -4.81 -11.32 -7.25
C GLY A 268 -3.95 -10.18 -7.79
N ARG A 269 -3.22 -9.52 -6.89
CA ARG A 269 -2.44 -8.30 -7.17
C ARG A 269 -1.42 -8.49 -8.30
N LEU A 270 -0.74 -9.63 -8.35
CA LEU A 270 0.33 -9.90 -9.30
C LEU A 270 -0.19 -10.50 -10.61
N GLY A 271 -1.19 -11.40 -10.53
CA GLY A 271 -1.80 -12.00 -11.72
C GLY A 271 -2.58 -11.00 -12.57
N GLU A 272 -3.17 -10.00 -11.94
CA GLU A 272 -3.92 -8.91 -12.60
C GLU A 272 -3.11 -7.61 -12.73
N TYR A 273 -1.85 -7.60 -12.28
CA TYR A 273 -0.99 -6.40 -12.26
C TYR A 273 -1.72 -5.16 -11.74
N LYS A 274 -2.43 -5.30 -10.60
CA LYS A 274 -3.31 -4.29 -10.06
C LYS A 274 -3.05 -4.08 -8.57
N TYR A 275 -3.07 -2.82 -8.15
CA TYR A 275 -2.99 -2.49 -6.74
C TYR A 275 -4.35 -2.76 -6.08
N TYR A 276 -4.40 -3.80 -5.24
CA TYR A 276 -5.57 -4.16 -4.45
C TYR A 276 -5.32 -3.92 -2.97
N ASP A 277 -6.31 -3.36 -2.27
CA ASP A 277 -6.44 -3.51 -0.83
C ASP A 277 -7.00 -4.90 -0.50
N MET A 278 -6.86 -5.37 0.74
CA MET A 278 -7.26 -6.74 1.11
C MET A 278 -8.73 -7.03 0.85
N ASP A 279 -9.62 -6.10 1.17
CA ASP A 279 -11.06 -6.23 0.90
C ASP A 279 -11.36 -6.36 -0.60
N LYS A 280 -10.64 -5.61 -1.43
CA LYS A 280 -10.84 -5.61 -2.89
C LYS A 280 -10.30 -6.84 -3.58
N VAL A 281 -9.20 -7.42 -3.09
CA VAL A 281 -8.72 -8.69 -3.65
C VAL A 281 -9.63 -9.85 -3.26
N ILE A 282 -10.21 -9.81 -2.05
CA ILE A 282 -11.20 -10.81 -1.62
C ILE A 282 -12.50 -10.68 -2.45
N GLU A 283 -13.01 -9.47 -2.64
CA GLU A 283 -14.17 -9.19 -3.50
C GLU A 283 -13.95 -9.75 -4.91
N ALA A 284 -12.82 -9.45 -5.54
CA ALA A 284 -12.47 -9.96 -6.87
C ALA A 284 -12.39 -11.49 -6.90
N ALA A 285 -11.83 -12.13 -5.87
CA ALA A 285 -11.75 -13.58 -5.77
C ALA A 285 -13.14 -14.23 -5.63
N LEU A 286 -14.04 -13.63 -4.84
CA LEU A 286 -15.42 -14.11 -4.70
C LEU A 286 -16.22 -13.97 -6.01
N ASP A 287 -16.02 -12.87 -6.74
CA ASP A 287 -16.65 -12.66 -8.05
C ASP A 287 -16.22 -13.73 -9.09
N VAL A 288 -14.92 -14.06 -9.08
CA VAL A 288 -14.38 -15.13 -9.95
C VAL A 288 -14.94 -16.49 -9.54
N ALA A 289 -14.91 -16.81 -8.24
CA ALA A 289 -15.45 -18.07 -7.74
C ALA A 289 -16.94 -18.23 -8.07
N GLY A 290 -17.73 -17.15 -7.91
CA GLY A 290 -19.16 -17.16 -8.27
C GLY A 290 -19.41 -17.46 -9.75
N LYS A 291 -18.54 -16.97 -10.65
CA LYS A 291 -18.65 -17.25 -12.10
C LYS A 291 -18.22 -18.66 -12.48
N GLU A 292 -17.21 -19.19 -11.80
CA GLU A 292 -16.66 -20.52 -12.10
C GLU A 292 -17.52 -21.67 -11.53
N LEU A 293 -18.30 -21.39 -10.48
CA LEU A 293 -19.15 -22.36 -9.80
C LEU A 293 -20.63 -22.27 -10.22
N ALA A 294 -21.01 -21.29 -11.06
CA ALA A 294 -22.36 -21.15 -11.60
C ALA A 294 -22.58 -22.07 -12.81
#